data_6e14a1f33b979fa93b448fe8451cfb9d
#
_entry.id   6e14a1f33b979fa93b448fe8451cfb9d
#
_cell.length_a   1.000
_cell.length_b   1.000
_cell.length_c   1.000
_cell.angle_alpha   90.00
_cell.angle_beta   90.00
_cell.angle_gamma   90.00
#
_symmetry.space_group_name_H-M   'P 1'
#
loop_
_entity.id
_entity.type
_entity.pdbx_description
1 polymer ?
#
loop_
_entity_poly.entity_id
_entity_poly.type
_entity_poly.pdbx_seq_one_letter_code
_entity_poly.pdbx_strand_id
1 'polypeptide(L)'
;MKNCGMPVVWILLSLLGCSGSTQEGVGLDDMERFGALPYLSATRDPQLADELARIAEEGGTPEQLTQPDDEDSLGAALTELFPADRLDALVARSGELLPPGEFRFEPTRLQHAIAFRRKHDRQRLEAREALKRPNRHLGIRFVAGFAADTSVIDVLRLCVRLEAFYAAELLAEDDLDGAIGAIDRMLALAQPLAAEKHLDARLHAAYLGAEALAIAQTIVAHRDVTREHLQTLLQTARAQLQRWPDDANAWIGERAIGLHAYELVRDGALLILLTEEEIEEFKQEGDFPVIAAAARRDADRDQLYYLEVMRRVIEACQKPHHARLPLVTSIHNELQRRWGTPEHPLVAGRLLLKDLAAGSAIQTLDRAHWEAWVLALATATGESPPQTVNPLTGEPYDVAREDTLIVVSGIGTGQDADRLKVYVPDFSKP
;
A
#
# COMPACT_ATOMS: atom_id res chain seq x y z
N MET A 1 2.12 20.34 -27.27
CA MET A 1 2.47 19.79 -25.96
C MET A 1 2.48 18.27 -26.10
N LYS A 2 3.65 17.63 -26.00
CA LYS A 2 3.82 16.18 -26.23
C LYS A 2 3.46 15.42 -24.94
N ASN A 3 2.65 14.39 -25.09
CA ASN A 3 2.17 13.49 -24.03
C ASN A 3 3.31 12.95 -23.14
N CYS A 4 3.40 13.43 -21.89
CA CYS A 4 4.14 12.76 -20.82
C CYS A 4 3.14 11.94 -19.99
N GLY A 5 2.76 10.77 -20.50
CA GLY A 5 1.91 9.83 -19.77
C GLY A 5 2.73 9.04 -18.74
N MET A 6 2.21 8.91 -17.54
CA MET A 6 2.79 8.12 -16.44
C MET A 6 2.68 6.60 -16.71
N PRO A 7 3.78 5.88 -16.95
CA PRO A 7 3.74 4.41 -17.01
C PRO A 7 4.02 3.71 -15.67
N VAL A 8 4.48 4.43 -14.63
CA VAL A 8 4.84 3.82 -13.32
C VAL A 8 3.62 3.23 -12.60
N VAL A 9 2.45 3.85 -12.73
CA VAL A 9 1.19 3.32 -12.15
C VAL A 9 0.84 1.95 -12.76
N TRP A 10 1.22 1.68 -14.00
CA TRP A 10 0.90 0.42 -14.69
C TRP A 10 1.84 -0.73 -14.31
N ILE A 11 3.12 -0.47 -14.08
CA ILE A 11 4.06 -1.53 -13.64
C ILE A 11 3.72 -1.95 -12.21
N LEU A 12 3.27 -1.02 -11.37
CA LEU A 12 2.86 -1.31 -10.01
C LEU A 12 1.48 -1.99 -9.94
N LEU A 13 0.55 -1.67 -10.84
CA LEU A 13 -0.75 -2.35 -10.93
C LEU A 13 -0.65 -3.82 -11.34
N SER A 14 0.37 -4.20 -12.11
CA SER A 14 0.61 -5.61 -12.46
C SER A 14 1.22 -6.43 -11.32
N LEU A 15 1.84 -5.80 -10.32
CA LEU A 15 2.39 -6.47 -9.14
C LEU A 15 1.34 -6.67 -8.03
N LEU A 16 0.25 -5.89 -8.04
CA LEU A 16 -0.83 -6.00 -7.04
C LEU A 16 -2.05 -6.78 -7.57
N GLY A 17 -1.93 -7.46 -8.68
CA GLY A 17 -2.94 -8.41 -9.17
C GLY A 17 -3.16 -9.64 -8.28
N CYS A 18 -2.47 -9.71 -7.13
CA CYS A 18 -2.64 -10.76 -6.12
C CYS A 18 -3.69 -10.40 -5.05
N SER A 19 -4.64 -9.50 -5.32
CA SER A 19 -5.80 -9.33 -4.46
C SER A 19 -6.77 -10.50 -4.70
N GLY A 20 -6.76 -11.46 -3.76
CA GLY A 20 -7.91 -12.29 -3.45
C GLY A 20 -8.53 -13.07 -4.59
N SER A 21 -7.78 -13.89 -5.34
CA SER A 21 -8.41 -15.04 -5.97
C SER A 21 -8.74 -16.01 -4.84
N THR A 22 -9.99 -16.01 -4.38
CA THR A 22 -10.54 -17.13 -3.60
C THR A 22 -10.22 -18.39 -4.38
N GLN A 23 -9.29 -19.19 -3.85
CA GLN A 23 -8.98 -20.49 -4.44
C GLN A 23 -10.26 -21.32 -4.43
N GLU A 24 -10.87 -21.49 -5.59
CA GLU A 24 -11.85 -22.54 -5.80
C GLU A 24 -11.10 -23.88 -5.66
N GLY A 25 -11.14 -24.47 -4.48
CA GLY A 25 -10.52 -25.79 -4.27
C GLY A 25 -10.16 -26.12 -2.83
N VAL A 26 -9.92 -25.13 -1.97
CA VAL A 26 -9.79 -25.34 -0.53
C VAL A 26 -11.11 -24.91 0.10
N GLY A 27 -11.82 -25.83 0.74
CA GLY A 27 -13.09 -25.51 1.39
C GLY A 27 -12.90 -24.46 2.48
N LEU A 28 -13.88 -23.55 2.66
CA LEU A 28 -13.87 -22.57 3.75
C LEU A 28 -13.59 -23.21 5.12
N ASP A 29 -14.09 -24.43 5.35
CA ASP A 29 -13.88 -25.22 6.57
C ASP A 29 -12.39 -25.57 6.78
N ASP A 30 -11.63 -25.81 5.70
CA ASP A 30 -10.19 -26.06 5.80
C ASP A 30 -9.42 -24.78 6.11
N MET A 31 -9.81 -23.65 5.53
CA MET A 31 -9.18 -22.36 5.81
C MET A 31 -9.42 -21.91 7.26
N GLU A 32 -10.64 -22.10 7.78
CA GLU A 32 -10.94 -21.81 9.20
C GLU A 32 -10.14 -22.71 10.15
N ARG A 33 -9.98 -24.00 9.80
CA ARG A 33 -9.18 -24.95 10.56
C ARG A 33 -7.71 -24.53 10.60
N PHE A 34 -7.13 -24.10 9.49
CA PHE A 34 -5.74 -23.65 9.42
C PHE A 34 -5.54 -22.25 10.05
N GLY A 35 -6.52 -21.38 9.98
CA GLY A 35 -6.49 -20.08 10.65
C GLY A 35 -6.40 -20.13 12.17
N ALA A 36 -6.74 -21.28 12.77
CA ALA A 36 -6.66 -21.53 14.21
C ALA A 36 -5.34 -22.20 14.65
N LEU A 37 -4.40 -22.48 13.75
CA LEU A 37 -3.13 -23.11 14.11
C LEU A 37 -2.28 -22.22 15.03
N PRO A 38 -1.73 -22.74 16.12
CA PRO A 38 -0.82 -21.99 16.96
C PRO A 38 0.50 -21.76 16.21
N TYR A 39 0.89 -20.48 16.06
CA TYR A 39 2.15 -20.10 15.40
C TYR A 39 3.41 -20.50 16.19
N LEU A 40 3.27 -20.87 17.47
CA LEU A 40 4.33 -21.38 18.33
C LEU A 40 4.19 -22.91 18.46
N SER A 41 4.23 -23.64 17.35
CA SER A 41 4.35 -25.07 17.41
C SER A 41 5.72 -25.49 18.00
N ALA A 42 5.82 -26.71 18.51
CA ALA A 42 7.06 -27.18 19.12
C ALA A 42 8.23 -27.12 18.11
N THR A 43 9.00 -26.05 18.14
CA THR A 43 10.22 -25.93 17.34
C THR A 43 11.34 -26.75 17.96
N ARG A 44 12.21 -27.29 17.10
CA ARG A 44 13.38 -28.07 17.51
C ARG A 44 14.67 -27.27 17.42
N ASP A 45 14.67 -26.16 16.69
CA ASP A 45 15.84 -25.27 16.57
C ASP A 45 15.87 -24.26 17.72
N PRO A 46 16.89 -24.27 18.58
CA PRO A 46 16.99 -23.34 19.71
C PRO A 46 17.07 -21.86 19.27
N GLN A 47 17.74 -21.55 18.14
CA GLN A 47 17.87 -20.18 17.65
C GLN A 47 16.53 -19.65 17.15
N LEU A 48 15.74 -20.50 16.49
CA LEU A 48 14.38 -20.16 16.10
C LEU A 48 13.49 -19.93 17.32
N ALA A 49 13.62 -20.76 18.37
CA ALA A 49 12.86 -20.58 19.60
C ALA A 49 13.18 -19.24 20.29
N ASP A 50 14.45 -18.87 20.36
CA ASP A 50 14.90 -17.58 20.93
C ASP A 50 14.35 -16.40 20.11
N GLU A 51 14.36 -16.48 18.78
CA GLU A 51 13.85 -15.43 17.90
C GLU A 51 12.32 -15.28 18.04
N LEU A 52 11.58 -16.39 18.13
CA LEU A 52 10.13 -16.37 18.36
C LEU A 52 9.78 -15.78 19.74
N ALA A 53 10.55 -16.13 20.78
CA ALA A 53 10.37 -15.55 22.11
C ALA A 53 10.59 -14.02 22.10
N ARG A 54 11.62 -13.55 21.41
CA ARG A 54 11.87 -12.11 21.22
C ARG A 54 10.71 -11.42 20.52
N ILE A 55 10.16 -11.99 19.45
CA ILE A 55 8.99 -11.43 18.75
C ILE A 55 7.77 -11.34 19.68
N ALA A 56 7.57 -12.36 20.53
CA ALA A 56 6.47 -12.36 21.50
C ALA A 56 6.67 -11.27 22.58
N GLU A 57 7.90 -11.03 23.02
CA GLU A 57 8.22 -9.94 23.95
C GLU A 57 8.00 -8.55 23.32
N GLU A 58 8.25 -8.40 22.02
CA GLU A 58 8.00 -7.17 21.26
C GLU A 58 6.51 -6.92 20.96
N GLY A 59 5.61 -7.85 21.26
CA GLY A 59 4.19 -7.72 20.95
C GLY A 59 3.88 -7.90 19.45
N GLY A 60 4.70 -8.65 18.72
CA GLY A 60 4.66 -8.81 17.27
C GLY A 60 4.09 -10.15 16.78
N THR A 61 3.41 -10.91 17.64
CA THR A 61 2.80 -12.19 17.25
C THR A 61 1.42 -11.99 16.60
N PRO A 62 0.93 -12.92 15.79
CA PRO A 62 -0.40 -12.82 15.19
C PRO A 62 -1.52 -12.57 16.21
N GLU A 63 -1.48 -13.23 17.39
CA GLU A 63 -2.48 -13.03 18.44
C GLU A 63 -2.40 -11.65 19.07
N GLN A 64 -1.19 -11.12 19.26
CA GLN A 64 -0.98 -9.79 19.85
C GLN A 64 -1.36 -8.67 18.88
N LEU A 65 -1.28 -8.91 17.57
CA LEU A 65 -1.68 -7.96 16.55
C LEU A 65 -3.16 -8.02 16.21
N THR A 66 -3.79 -9.20 16.38
CA THR A 66 -5.23 -9.37 16.15
C THR A 66 -6.02 -8.60 17.23
N GLN A 67 -6.77 -7.62 16.79
CA GLN A 67 -7.67 -6.89 17.68
C GLN A 67 -8.92 -7.76 17.98
N PRO A 68 -9.49 -7.67 19.18
CA PRO A 68 -10.76 -8.33 19.48
C PRO A 68 -11.87 -7.81 18.58
N ASP A 69 -12.83 -8.69 18.28
CA ASP A 69 -14.03 -8.31 17.52
C ASP A 69 -14.79 -7.22 18.29
N ASP A 70 -15.08 -6.12 17.61
CA ASP A 70 -15.73 -4.95 18.16
C ASP A 70 -16.73 -4.39 17.12
N GLU A 71 -18.02 -4.55 17.40
CA GLU A 71 -19.10 -4.05 16.53
C GLU A 71 -19.06 -2.52 16.36
N ASP A 72 -18.45 -1.79 17.30
CA ASP A 72 -18.28 -0.35 17.25
C ASP A 72 -16.99 0.06 16.52
N SER A 73 -16.21 -0.89 15.99
CA SER A 73 -14.99 -0.59 15.22
C SER A 73 -15.31 0.03 13.85
N LEU A 74 -14.30 0.73 13.31
CA LEU A 74 -14.37 1.25 11.94
C LEU A 74 -14.51 0.09 10.93
N GLY A 75 -13.74 -0.99 11.11
CA GLY A 75 -13.78 -2.16 10.22
C GLY A 75 -15.18 -2.76 10.12
N ALA A 76 -15.86 -3.01 11.26
CA ALA A 76 -17.22 -3.52 11.29
C ALA A 76 -18.20 -2.61 10.53
N ALA A 77 -18.12 -1.28 10.74
CA ALA A 77 -18.99 -0.34 10.03
C ALA A 77 -18.76 -0.31 8.53
N LEU A 78 -17.50 -0.49 8.07
CA LEU A 78 -17.15 -0.44 6.66
C LEU A 78 -17.58 -1.70 5.91
N THR A 79 -17.40 -2.88 6.49
CA THR A 79 -17.76 -4.16 5.85
C THR A 79 -19.25 -4.28 5.56
N GLU A 80 -20.11 -3.56 6.28
CA GLU A 80 -21.56 -3.52 6.04
C GLU A 80 -21.98 -2.60 4.88
N LEU A 81 -21.08 -1.75 4.37
CA LEU A 81 -21.43 -0.74 3.35
C LEU A 81 -21.78 -1.34 1.99
N PHE A 82 -21.12 -2.43 1.62
CA PHE A 82 -21.30 -3.08 0.32
C PHE A 82 -21.54 -4.58 0.49
N PRO A 83 -22.45 -5.16 -0.30
CA PRO A 83 -22.62 -6.61 -0.32
C PRO A 83 -21.33 -7.32 -0.75
N ALA A 84 -20.87 -8.30 0.01
CA ALA A 84 -19.62 -9.02 -0.25
C ALA A 84 -19.59 -9.66 -1.66
N ASP A 85 -20.72 -10.22 -2.09
CA ASP A 85 -20.90 -10.84 -3.41
C ASP A 85 -20.76 -9.87 -4.62
N ARG A 86 -20.69 -8.57 -4.36
CA ARG A 86 -20.60 -7.52 -5.40
C ARG A 86 -19.38 -6.63 -5.27
N LEU A 87 -18.64 -6.74 -4.17
CA LEU A 87 -17.54 -5.82 -3.87
C LEU A 87 -16.49 -5.81 -4.98
N ASP A 88 -16.02 -6.98 -5.41
CA ASP A 88 -15.01 -7.11 -6.46
C ASP A 88 -15.46 -6.47 -7.78
N ALA A 89 -16.70 -6.72 -8.17
CA ALA A 89 -17.25 -6.13 -9.39
C ALA A 89 -17.37 -4.60 -9.29
N LEU A 90 -17.67 -4.06 -8.09
CA LEU A 90 -17.73 -2.61 -7.87
C LEU A 90 -16.34 -1.99 -7.88
N VAL A 91 -15.37 -2.63 -7.25
CA VAL A 91 -13.96 -2.19 -7.24
C VAL A 91 -13.39 -2.21 -8.65
N ALA A 92 -13.58 -3.29 -9.41
CA ALA A 92 -13.16 -3.39 -10.81
C ALA A 92 -13.81 -2.28 -11.64
N ARG A 93 -15.13 -2.10 -11.53
CA ARG A 93 -15.86 -1.05 -12.26
C ARG A 93 -15.37 0.35 -11.90
N SER A 94 -15.08 0.63 -10.63
CA SER A 94 -14.52 1.92 -10.22
C SER A 94 -13.14 2.18 -10.86
N GLY A 95 -12.30 1.13 -10.96
CA GLY A 95 -11.01 1.20 -11.62
C GLY A 95 -11.11 1.48 -13.13
N GLU A 96 -12.07 0.88 -13.82
CA GLU A 96 -12.32 1.17 -15.24
C GLU A 96 -12.77 2.62 -15.49
N LEU A 97 -13.49 3.20 -14.55
CA LEU A 97 -14.00 4.58 -14.66
C LEU A 97 -12.92 5.62 -14.36
N LEU A 98 -11.92 5.28 -13.53
CA LEU A 98 -10.82 6.18 -13.22
C LEU A 98 -9.88 6.30 -14.44
N PRO A 99 -9.54 7.53 -14.89
CA PRO A 99 -8.62 7.68 -16.00
C PRO A 99 -7.21 7.27 -15.57
N PRO A 100 -6.46 6.57 -16.43
CA PRO A 100 -5.08 6.23 -16.14
C PRO A 100 -4.18 7.47 -16.22
N GLY A 101 -3.31 7.68 -15.24
CA GLY A 101 -2.34 8.76 -15.22
C GLY A 101 -2.93 10.10 -14.78
N GLU A 102 -3.07 11.06 -15.69
CA GLU A 102 -3.63 12.37 -15.38
C GLU A 102 -5.14 12.27 -15.04
N PHE A 103 -5.59 12.98 -13.99
CA PHE A 103 -7.00 13.00 -13.57
C PHE A 103 -7.85 13.87 -14.51
N ARG A 104 -7.92 13.44 -15.79
CA ARG A 104 -8.71 14.10 -16.84
C ARG A 104 -9.69 13.13 -17.44
N PHE A 105 -10.97 13.44 -17.32
CA PHE A 105 -12.05 12.63 -17.84
C PHE A 105 -12.48 13.05 -19.22
N GLU A 106 -12.60 12.09 -20.14
CA GLU A 106 -13.42 12.26 -21.34
C GLU A 106 -14.89 12.48 -20.93
N PRO A 107 -15.67 13.33 -21.64
CA PRO A 107 -17.02 13.69 -21.22
C PRO A 107 -17.94 12.51 -20.92
N THR A 108 -17.91 11.46 -21.73
CA THR A 108 -18.72 10.24 -21.53
C THR A 108 -18.28 9.48 -20.28
N ARG A 109 -16.97 9.33 -20.07
CA ARG A 109 -16.44 8.67 -18.87
C ARG A 109 -16.79 9.44 -17.61
N LEU A 110 -16.70 10.77 -17.65
CA LEU A 110 -17.11 11.65 -16.54
C LEU A 110 -18.57 11.43 -16.17
N GLN A 111 -19.48 11.40 -17.15
CA GLN A 111 -20.90 11.14 -16.90
C GLN A 111 -21.12 9.77 -16.24
N HIS A 112 -20.41 8.73 -16.69
CA HIS A 112 -20.49 7.40 -16.08
C HIS A 112 -19.92 7.40 -14.65
N ALA A 113 -18.82 8.08 -14.39
CA ALA A 113 -18.25 8.23 -13.05
C ALA A 113 -19.20 8.95 -12.09
N ILE A 114 -19.82 10.06 -12.55
CA ILE A 114 -20.82 10.79 -11.78
C ILE A 114 -22.06 9.90 -11.52
N ALA A 115 -22.55 9.18 -12.51
CA ALA A 115 -23.69 8.30 -12.34
C ALA A 115 -23.38 7.15 -11.35
N PHE A 116 -22.18 6.57 -11.45
CA PHE A 116 -21.71 5.55 -10.51
C PHE A 116 -21.63 6.11 -9.08
N ARG A 117 -21.00 7.27 -8.89
CA ARG A 117 -20.93 7.96 -7.59
C ARG A 117 -22.31 8.25 -7.03
N ARG A 118 -23.22 8.84 -7.82
CA ARG A 118 -24.60 9.14 -7.36
C ARG A 118 -25.37 7.91 -6.93
N LYS A 119 -25.19 6.78 -7.61
CA LYS A 119 -25.80 5.50 -7.23
C LYS A 119 -25.30 5.01 -5.86
N HIS A 120 -24.06 5.32 -5.50
CA HIS A 120 -23.41 4.89 -4.25
C HIS A 120 -23.16 6.04 -3.28
N ASP A 121 -23.89 7.16 -3.41
CA ASP A 121 -23.68 8.34 -2.58
C ASP A 121 -23.98 8.09 -1.11
N ARG A 122 -24.96 7.24 -0.82
CA ARG A 122 -25.29 6.84 0.55
C ARG A 122 -24.08 6.17 1.21
N GLN A 123 -23.49 5.17 0.57
CA GLN A 123 -22.32 4.46 1.10
C GLN A 123 -21.11 5.41 1.29
N ARG A 124 -20.89 6.33 0.36
CA ARG A 124 -19.87 7.37 0.48
C ARG A 124 -20.05 8.23 1.73
N LEU A 125 -21.28 8.64 2.02
CA LEU A 125 -21.59 9.43 3.21
C LEU A 125 -21.49 8.61 4.49
N GLU A 126 -21.99 7.37 4.48
CA GLU A 126 -21.90 6.44 5.61
C GLU A 126 -20.43 6.12 5.96
N ALA A 127 -19.55 5.98 4.95
CA ALA A 127 -18.11 5.80 5.19
C ALA A 127 -17.48 7.00 5.92
N ARG A 128 -17.88 8.25 5.56
CA ARG A 128 -17.43 9.44 6.29
C ARG A 128 -17.89 9.45 7.75
N GLU A 129 -19.14 9.03 8.01
CA GLU A 129 -19.66 8.93 9.39
C GLU A 129 -18.93 7.83 10.16
N ALA A 130 -18.60 6.70 9.53
CA ALA A 130 -17.83 5.63 10.14
C ALA A 130 -16.45 6.09 10.65
N LEU A 131 -15.79 7.06 9.98
CA LEU A 131 -14.53 7.64 10.45
C LEU A 131 -14.62 8.37 11.80
N LYS A 132 -15.82 8.67 12.29
CA LYS A 132 -16.02 9.30 13.61
C LYS A 132 -16.01 8.29 14.76
N ARG A 133 -16.00 6.99 14.46
CA ARG A 133 -15.94 5.95 15.47
C ARG A 133 -14.63 6.06 16.29
N PRO A 134 -14.70 5.85 17.62
CA PRO A 134 -13.51 5.98 18.48
C PRO A 134 -12.49 4.88 18.20
N ASN A 135 -12.97 3.67 17.88
CA ASN A 135 -12.16 2.53 17.56
C ASN A 135 -11.90 2.45 16.04
N ARG A 136 -10.68 2.69 15.61
CA ARG A 136 -10.30 2.86 14.19
C ARG A 136 -9.62 1.64 13.58
N HIS A 137 -9.51 0.52 14.28
CA HIS A 137 -8.93 -0.68 13.68
C HIS A 137 -9.84 -1.25 12.57
N LEU A 138 -9.23 -1.88 11.59
CA LEU A 138 -9.93 -2.42 10.43
C LEU A 138 -10.47 -3.84 10.63
N GLY A 139 -10.16 -4.49 11.77
CA GLY A 139 -10.63 -5.83 12.08
C GLY A 139 -9.87 -6.95 11.34
N ILE A 140 -8.69 -6.67 10.77
CA ILE A 140 -7.88 -7.69 10.11
C ILE A 140 -7.34 -8.66 11.16
N ARG A 141 -7.63 -9.96 10.98
CA ARG A 141 -7.28 -11.02 11.93
C ARG A 141 -5.98 -11.69 11.54
N PHE A 142 -4.85 -11.24 12.08
CA PHE A 142 -3.52 -11.78 11.78
C PHE A 142 -3.36 -13.27 12.12
N VAL A 143 -4.14 -13.78 13.08
CA VAL A 143 -4.18 -15.22 13.40
C VAL A 143 -4.68 -16.08 12.25
N ALA A 144 -5.38 -15.51 11.28
CA ALA A 144 -5.80 -16.21 10.07
C ALA A 144 -4.71 -16.20 8.97
N GLY A 145 -3.59 -15.48 9.17
CA GLY A 145 -2.50 -15.42 8.21
C GLY A 145 -2.96 -14.99 6.82
N PHE A 146 -2.62 -15.75 5.79
CA PHE A 146 -3.05 -15.48 4.40
C PHE A 146 -4.55 -15.66 4.16
N ALA A 147 -5.28 -16.30 5.07
CA ALA A 147 -6.73 -16.44 5.02
C ALA A 147 -7.47 -15.29 5.73
N ALA A 148 -6.75 -14.28 6.21
CA ALA A 148 -7.37 -13.11 6.83
C ALA A 148 -8.28 -12.39 5.84
N ASP A 149 -9.51 -12.05 6.30
CA ASP A 149 -10.41 -11.21 5.50
C ASP A 149 -9.84 -9.80 5.43
N THR A 150 -9.45 -9.39 4.25
CA THR A 150 -8.93 -8.06 3.91
C THR A 150 -9.91 -7.24 3.06
N SER A 151 -11.14 -7.70 2.89
CA SER A 151 -12.18 -7.05 2.08
C SER A 151 -12.44 -5.58 2.49
N VAL A 152 -12.21 -5.24 3.75
CA VAL A 152 -12.29 -3.85 4.26
C VAL A 152 -11.33 -2.91 3.52
N ILE A 153 -10.19 -3.40 3.00
CA ILE A 153 -9.25 -2.64 2.17
C ILE A 153 -9.94 -2.21 0.88
N ASP A 154 -10.64 -3.15 0.22
CA ASP A 154 -11.38 -2.90 -1.02
C ASP A 154 -12.57 -1.98 -0.80
N VAL A 155 -13.26 -2.10 0.33
CA VAL A 155 -14.32 -1.16 0.72
C VAL A 155 -13.77 0.26 0.83
N LEU A 156 -12.65 0.46 1.52
CA LEU A 156 -12.01 1.79 1.64
C LEU A 156 -11.55 2.32 0.29
N ARG A 157 -10.94 1.47 -0.55
CA ARG A 157 -10.54 1.84 -1.93
C ARG A 157 -11.74 2.34 -2.72
N LEU A 158 -12.87 1.63 -2.65
CA LEU A 158 -14.09 2.04 -3.34
C LEU A 158 -14.62 3.37 -2.80
N CYS A 159 -14.64 3.56 -1.47
CA CYS A 159 -15.08 4.80 -0.84
C CYS A 159 -14.21 6.01 -1.24
N VAL A 160 -12.89 5.83 -1.26
CA VAL A 160 -11.95 6.87 -1.73
C VAL A 160 -12.19 7.23 -3.19
N ARG A 161 -12.42 6.24 -4.06
CA ARG A 161 -12.74 6.48 -5.48
C ARG A 161 -14.09 7.16 -5.68
N LEU A 162 -15.08 6.92 -4.82
CA LEU A 162 -16.34 7.68 -4.84
C LEU A 162 -16.11 9.16 -4.50
N GLU A 163 -15.17 9.48 -3.59
CA GLU A 163 -14.74 10.87 -3.35
C GLU A 163 -13.98 11.45 -4.54
N ALA A 164 -13.13 10.65 -5.21
CA ALA A 164 -12.44 11.09 -6.42
C ALA A 164 -13.43 11.43 -7.56
N PHE A 165 -14.46 10.63 -7.76
CA PHE A 165 -15.52 10.94 -8.74
C PHE A 165 -16.35 12.17 -8.34
N TYR A 166 -16.51 12.38 -7.04
CA TYR A 166 -17.12 13.63 -6.55
C TYR A 166 -16.24 14.85 -6.81
N ALA A 167 -14.93 14.74 -6.61
CA ALA A 167 -13.99 15.79 -7.00
C ALA A 167 -14.04 16.10 -8.51
N ALA A 168 -14.16 15.07 -9.37
CA ALA A 168 -14.29 15.25 -10.81
C ALA A 168 -15.57 16.00 -11.19
N GLU A 169 -16.70 15.72 -10.51
CA GLU A 169 -17.96 16.47 -10.69
C GLU A 169 -17.79 17.93 -10.31
N LEU A 170 -17.20 18.22 -9.14
CA LEU A 170 -16.96 19.58 -8.67
C LEU A 170 -16.02 20.36 -9.60
N LEU A 171 -14.96 19.72 -10.11
CA LEU A 171 -14.06 20.32 -11.10
C LEU A 171 -14.78 20.65 -12.42
N ALA A 172 -15.74 19.84 -12.83
CA ALA A 172 -16.55 20.12 -14.02
C ALA A 172 -17.54 21.27 -13.80
N GLU A 173 -17.83 21.62 -12.56
CA GLU A 173 -18.66 22.76 -12.13
C GLU A 173 -17.82 23.99 -11.76
N ASP A 174 -16.49 23.97 -11.99
CA ASP A 174 -15.51 24.99 -11.60
C ASP A 174 -15.44 25.25 -10.07
N ASP A 175 -15.92 24.31 -9.23
CA ASP A 175 -15.86 24.36 -7.75
C ASP A 175 -14.52 23.80 -7.24
N LEU A 176 -13.48 24.64 -7.25
CA LEU A 176 -12.13 24.24 -6.81
C LEU A 176 -12.06 24.03 -5.29
N ASP A 177 -12.74 24.82 -4.49
CA ASP A 177 -12.76 24.65 -3.03
C ASP A 177 -13.42 23.33 -2.63
N GLY A 178 -14.54 23.00 -3.26
CA GLY A 178 -15.19 21.71 -3.09
C GLY A 178 -14.30 20.54 -3.49
N ALA A 179 -13.55 20.66 -4.59
CA ALA A 179 -12.63 19.64 -5.07
C ALA A 179 -11.43 19.44 -4.12
N ILE A 180 -10.86 20.54 -3.56
CA ILE A 180 -9.82 20.45 -2.52
C ILE A 180 -10.39 19.75 -1.26
N GLY A 181 -11.61 20.12 -0.85
CA GLY A 181 -12.29 19.42 0.25
C GLY A 181 -12.53 17.93 -0.02
N ALA A 182 -12.69 17.51 -1.29
CA ALA A 182 -12.77 16.09 -1.63
C ALA A 182 -11.42 15.37 -1.46
N ILE A 183 -10.29 16.02 -1.78
CA ILE A 183 -8.94 15.49 -1.50
C ILE A 183 -8.78 15.21 0.01
N ASP A 184 -9.14 16.15 0.87
CA ASP A 184 -9.05 15.97 2.32
C ASP A 184 -9.86 14.76 2.80
N ARG A 185 -11.05 14.54 2.22
CA ARG A 185 -11.89 13.38 2.55
C ARG A 185 -11.30 12.06 2.04
N MET A 186 -10.71 12.06 0.83
CA MET A 186 -9.97 10.90 0.30
C MET A 186 -8.86 10.50 1.25
N LEU A 187 -8.05 11.45 1.68
CA LEU A 187 -6.93 11.22 2.60
C LEU A 187 -7.40 10.78 3.99
N ALA A 188 -8.52 11.33 4.48
CA ALA A 188 -9.12 10.87 5.74
C ALA A 188 -9.59 9.42 5.68
N LEU A 189 -10.13 8.97 4.52
CA LEU A 189 -10.54 7.59 4.29
C LEU A 189 -9.34 6.65 4.06
N ALA A 190 -8.25 7.14 3.49
CA ALA A 190 -7.02 6.37 3.31
C ALA A 190 -6.17 6.23 4.60
N GLN A 191 -6.34 7.13 5.56
CA GLN A 191 -5.55 7.15 6.80
C GLN A 191 -5.64 5.85 7.63
N PRO A 192 -6.80 5.21 7.81
CA PRO A 192 -6.90 3.91 8.49
C PRO A 192 -6.06 2.82 7.82
N LEU A 193 -6.02 2.78 6.48
CA LEU A 193 -5.17 1.85 5.73
C LEU A 193 -3.69 2.14 5.98
N ALA A 194 -3.30 3.42 6.00
CA ALA A 194 -1.92 3.81 6.25
C ALA A 194 -1.45 3.44 7.67
N ALA A 195 -2.36 3.49 8.65
CA ALA A 195 -2.07 3.19 10.06
C ALA A 195 -2.13 1.70 10.39
N GLU A 196 -2.77 0.88 9.54
CA GLU A 196 -2.93 -0.55 9.78
C GLU A 196 -1.58 -1.28 9.75
N LYS A 197 -1.44 -2.30 10.61
CA LYS A 197 -0.26 -3.15 10.65
C LYS A 197 -0.30 -4.24 9.58
N HIS A 198 -0.58 -3.86 8.35
CA HIS A 198 -0.71 -4.78 7.22
C HIS A 198 -0.06 -4.15 5.98
N LEU A 199 0.88 -4.88 5.35
CA LEU A 199 1.67 -4.33 4.24
C LEU A 199 0.78 -3.92 3.06
N ASP A 200 -0.14 -4.79 2.65
CA ASP A 200 -1.05 -4.50 1.55
C ASP A 200 -1.94 -3.27 1.81
N ALA A 201 -2.47 -3.12 3.03
CA ALA A 201 -3.21 -1.92 3.44
C ALA A 201 -2.34 -0.65 3.30
N ARG A 202 -1.08 -0.70 3.76
CA ARG A 202 -0.13 0.42 3.63
C ARG A 202 0.18 0.76 2.18
N LEU A 203 0.34 -0.25 1.31
CA LEU A 203 0.57 -0.03 -0.11
C LEU A 203 -0.67 0.56 -0.80
N HIS A 204 -1.86 0.10 -0.45
CA HIS A 204 -3.10 0.69 -0.95
C HIS A 204 -3.27 2.14 -0.50
N ALA A 205 -2.91 2.48 0.74
CA ALA A 205 -2.91 3.88 1.18
C ALA A 205 -2.00 4.76 0.32
N ALA A 206 -0.82 4.27 -0.08
CA ALA A 206 0.09 4.98 -0.97
C ALA A 206 -0.53 5.23 -2.36
N TYR A 207 -1.22 4.25 -2.92
CA TYR A 207 -1.94 4.42 -4.19
C TYR A 207 -3.04 5.44 -4.11
N LEU A 208 -3.86 5.39 -3.05
CA LEU A 208 -4.94 6.34 -2.85
C LEU A 208 -4.40 7.76 -2.62
N GLY A 209 -3.24 7.87 -1.97
CA GLY A 209 -2.49 9.13 -1.88
C GLY A 209 -2.07 9.66 -3.26
N ALA A 210 -1.55 8.79 -4.13
CA ALA A 210 -1.19 9.16 -5.49
C ALA A 210 -2.41 9.57 -6.34
N GLU A 211 -3.57 8.90 -6.19
CA GLU A 211 -4.83 9.32 -6.81
C GLU A 211 -5.25 10.73 -6.33
N ALA A 212 -5.12 11.03 -5.03
CA ALA A 212 -5.40 12.36 -4.48
C ALA A 212 -4.44 13.43 -5.04
N LEU A 213 -3.15 13.12 -5.20
CA LEU A 213 -2.16 14.01 -5.80
C LEU A 213 -2.44 14.26 -7.30
N ALA A 214 -2.97 13.28 -8.03
CA ALA A 214 -3.39 13.47 -9.43
C ALA A 214 -4.54 14.47 -9.54
N ILE A 215 -5.49 14.46 -8.60
CA ILE A 215 -6.55 15.47 -8.51
C ILE A 215 -5.95 16.84 -8.17
N ALA A 216 -5.04 16.91 -7.19
CA ALA A 216 -4.35 18.15 -6.84
C ALA A 216 -3.60 18.72 -8.05
N GLN A 217 -2.96 17.90 -8.88
CA GLN A 217 -2.29 18.33 -10.12
C GLN A 217 -3.30 18.93 -11.12
N THR A 218 -4.50 18.39 -11.19
CA THR A 218 -5.57 18.94 -12.05
C THR A 218 -6.07 20.28 -11.53
N ILE A 219 -6.23 20.43 -10.21
CA ILE A 219 -6.63 21.68 -9.56
C ILE A 219 -5.59 22.78 -9.80
N VAL A 220 -4.32 22.51 -9.57
CA VAL A 220 -3.25 23.52 -9.74
C VAL A 220 -3.04 23.93 -11.19
N ALA A 221 -3.44 23.10 -12.14
CA ALA A 221 -3.43 23.40 -13.57
C ALA A 221 -4.71 24.15 -14.04
N HIS A 222 -5.69 24.35 -13.16
CA HIS A 222 -6.92 25.02 -13.52
C HIS A 222 -6.69 26.54 -13.70
N ARG A 223 -7.37 27.15 -14.71
CA ARG A 223 -7.20 28.57 -15.04
C ARG A 223 -7.57 29.54 -13.90
N ASP A 224 -8.53 29.13 -13.05
CA ASP A 224 -9.06 29.97 -11.96
C ASP A 224 -8.40 29.60 -10.61
N VAL A 225 -7.31 28.85 -10.61
CA VAL A 225 -6.55 28.54 -9.39
C VAL A 225 -5.99 29.83 -8.78
N THR A 226 -6.06 29.96 -7.47
CA THR A 226 -5.57 31.12 -6.72
C THR A 226 -4.45 30.73 -5.76
N ARG A 227 -3.75 31.74 -5.22
CA ARG A 227 -2.76 31.52 -4.17
C ARG A 227 -3.37 30.85 -2.92
N GLU A 228 -4.62 31.17 -2.58
CA GLU A 228 -5.32 30.60 -1.43
C GLU A 228 -5.57 29.11 -1.62
N HIS A 229 -5.96 28.69 -2.83
CA HIS A 229 -6.08 27.25 -3.17
C HIS A 229 -4.75 26.52 -2.96
N LEU A 230 -3.61 27.12 -3.41
CA LEU A 230 -2.29 26.51 -3.19
C LEU A 230 -1.91 26.45 -1.70
N GLN A 231 -2.26 27.47 -0.91
CA GLN A 231 -2.03 27.46 0.54
C GLN A 231 -2.84 26.36 1.24
N THR A 232 -4.09 26.15 0.83
CA THR A 232 -4.94 25.06 1.36
C THR A 232 -4.35 23.70 1.01
N LEU A 233 -3.96 23.48 -0.24
CA LEU A 233 -3.28 22.25 -0.66
C LEU A 233 -1.95 22.03 0.08
N LEU A 234 -1.18 23.10 0.35
CA LEU A 234 0.04 23.02 1.14
C LEU A 234 -0.23 22.57 2.57
N GLN A 235 -1.29 23.06 3.20
CA GLN A 235 -1.70 22.64 4.54
C GLN A 235 -2.11 21.16 4.54
N THR A 236 -2.90 20.72 3.56
CA THR A 236 -3.28 19.31 3.37
C THR A 236 -2.05 18.43 3.23
N ALA A 237 -1.10 18.79 2.35
CA ALA A 237 0.13 18.00 2.15
C ALA A 237 1.02 17.96 3.39
N ARG A 238 1.15 19.07 4.13
CA ARG A 238 1.87 19.11 5.42
C ARG A 238 1.19 18.25 6.48
N ALA A 239 -0.14 18.29 6.56
CA ALA A 239 -0.90 17.45 7.49
C ALA A 239 -0.72 15.96 7.19
N GLN A 240 -0.64 15.58 5.92
CA GLN A 240 -0.34 14.21 5.51
C GLN A 240 1.05 13.77 5.98
N LEU A 241 2.08 14.60 5.79
CA LEU A 241 3.43 14.31 6.27
C LEU A 241 3.55 14.27 7.80
N GLN A 242 2.80 15.11 8.51
CA GLN A 242 2.77 15.10 9.99
C GLN A 242 2.13 13.84 10.58
N ARG A 243 1.17 13.25 9.86
CA ARG A 243 0.49 12.01 10.24
C ARG A 243 1.11 10.77 9.60
N TRP A 244 2.35 10.90 9.09
CA TRP A 244 3.01 9.78 8.42
C TRP A 244 3.07 8.57 9.35
N PRO A 245 2.63 7.40 8.89
CA PRO A 245 2.65 6.20 9.71
C PRO A 245 4.08 5.74 9.97
N ASP A 246 4.29 4.98 11.05
CA ASP A 246 5.54 4.25 11.19
C ASP A 246 5.56 3.09 10.18
N ASP A 247 6.44 3.19 9.19
CA ASP A 247 6.60 2.19 8.14
C ASP A 247 6.94 0.79 8.70
N ALA A 248 7.55 0.71 9.89
CA ALA A 248 7.85 -0.55 10.56
C ALA A 248 6.58 -1.36 10.86
N ASN A 249 5.45 -0.69 11.14
CA ASN A 249 4.19 -1.37 11.47
C ASN A 249 3.72 -2.31 10.34
N ALA A 250 3.83 -1.88 9.09
CA ALA A 250 3.45 -2.71 7.94
C ALA A 250 4.29 -4.00 7.87
N TRP A 251 5.59 -3.90 8.11
CA TRP A 251 6.52 -5.04 8.10
C TRP A 251 6.37 -5.95 9.32
N ILE A 252 5.97 -5.39 10.49
CA ILE A 252 5.64 -6.20 11.66
C ILE A 252 4.42 -7.10 11.38
N GLY A 253 3.39 -6.56 10.74
CA GLY A 253 2.24 -7.34 10.34
C GLY A 253 2.55 -8.38 9.27
N GLU A 254 3.35 -8.02 8.27
CA GLU A 254 3.84 -8.96 7.24
C GLU A 254 4.62 -10.12 7.87
N ARG A 255 5.49 -9.82 8.86
CA ARG A 255 6.18 -10.85 9.65
C ARG A 255 5.21 -11.79 10.36
N ALA A 256 4.13 -11.27 10.92
CA ALA A 256 3.13 -12.07 11.62
C ALA A 256 2.38 -13.02 10.67
N ILE A 257 2.02 -12.55 9.47
CA ILE A 257 1.42 -13.39 8.42
C ILE A 257 2.39 -14.52 8.03
N GLY A 258 3.68 -14.21 7.85
CA GLY A 258 4.69 -15.20 7.55
C GLY A 258 4.90 -16.24 8.66
N LEU A 259 4.73 -15.88 9.94
CA LEU A 259 4.74 -16.84 11.05
C LEU A 259 3.66 -17.92 10.85
N HIS A 260 2.45 -17.52 10.51
CA HIS A 260 1.36 -18.47 10.23
C HIS A 260 1.66 -19.34 9.01
N ALA A 261 2.29 -18.80 7.97
CA ALA A 261 2.66 -19.57 6.78
C ALA A 261 3.56 -20.76 7.11
N TYR A 262 4.52 -20.61 8.02
CA TYR A 262 5.40 -21.71 8.42
C TYR A 262 4.69 -22.81 9.21
N GLU A 263 3.62 -22.49 9.94
CA GLU A 263 2.79 -23.52 10.55
C GLU A 263 2.07 -24.37 9.49
N LEU A 264 1.54 -23.74 8.43
CA LEU A 264 0.96 -24.45 7.30
C LEU A 264 1.98 -25.35 6.59
N VAL A 265 3.22 -24.88 6.42
CA VAL A 265 4.31 -25.68 5.83
C VAL A 265 4.62 -26.92 6.70
N ARG A 266 4.70 -26.77 8.03
CA ARG A 266 4.95 -27.87 8.97
C ARG A 266 3.84 -28.91 8.96
N ASP A 267 2.60 -28.48 8.81
CA ASP A 267 1.43 -29.35 8.70
C ASP A 267 1.30 -30.03 7.32
N GLY A 268 2.19 -29.68 6.37
CA GLY A 268 2.15 -30.23 5.02
C GLY A 268 1.14 -29.57 4.10
N ALA A 269 0.63 -28.39 4.48
CA ALA A 269 -0.38 -27.63 3.77
C ALA A 269 0.23 -26.53 2.86
N LEU A 270 1.44 -26.73 2.33
CA LEU A 270 2.13 -25.76 1.46
C LEU A 270 1.27 -25.28 0.29
N LEU A 271 0.41 -26.14 -0.27
CA LEU A 271 -0.48 -25.76 -1.37
C LEU A 271 -1.42 -24.58 -1.07
N ILE A 272 -1.76 -24.36 0.20
CA ILE A 272 -2.63 -23.26 0.63
C ILE A 272 -1.94 -21.90 0.45
N LEU A 273 -0.60 -21.90 0.45
CA LEU A 273 0.20 -20.68 0.29
C LEU A 273 0.46 -20.32 -1.17
N LEU A 274 0.10 -21.18 -2.12
CA LEU A 274 0.48 -21.05 -3.53
C LEU A 274 -0.72 -20.61 -4.38
N THR A 275 -0.48 -19.69 -5.30
CA THR A 275 -1.39 -19.42 -6.40
C THR A 275 -1.37 -20.57 -7.42
N GLU A 276 -2.38 -20.65 -8.29
CA GLU A 276 -2.41 -21.66 -9.37
C GLU A 276 -1.19 -21.55 -10.29
N GLU A 277 -0.73 -20.33 -10.58
CA GLU A 277 0.46 -20.09 -11.39
C GLU A 277 1.72 -20.63 -10.71
N GLU A 278 1.90 -20.36 -9.42
CA GLU A 278 3.02 -20.89 -8.63
C GLU A 278 2.98 -22.41 -8.54
N ILE A 279 1.80 -23.01 -8.40
CA ILE A 279 1.64 -24.48 -8.44
C ILE A 279 2.11 -25.04 -9.78
N GLU A 280 1.74 -24.43 -10.88
CA GLU A 280 2.17 -24.88 -12.22
C GLU A 280 3.68 -24.67 -12.44
N GLU A 281 4.26 -23.57 -11.95
CA GLU A 281 5.70 -23.36 -11.97
C GLU A 281 6.44 -24.46 -11.18
N PHE A 282 5.98 -24.75 -9.96
CA PHE A 282 6.58 -25.83 -9.16
C PHE A 282 6.49 -27.21 -9.83
N LYS A 283 5.38 -27.51 -10.51
CA LYS A 283 5.24 -28.76 -11.28
C LYS A 283 6.20 -28.84 -12.46
N GLN A 284 6.52 -27.72 -13.10
CA GLN A 284 7.50 -27.67 -14.18
C GLN A 284 8.95 -27.83 -13.69
N GLU A 285 9.25 -27.39 -12.47
CA GLU A 285 10.58 -27.49 -11.87
C GLU A 285 10.89 -28.89 -11.30
N GLY A 286 9.87 -29.66 -10.96
CA GLY A 286 10.07 -31.00 -10.39
C GLY A 286 8.79 -31.65 -9.87
N ASP A 287 9.00 -32.73 -9.08
CA ASP A 287 7.92 -33.42 -8.39
C ASP A 287 7.47 -32.59 -7.16
N PHE A 288 6.29 -31.99 -7.25
CA PHE A 288 5.74 -31.13 -6.17
C PHE A 288 5.75 -31.81 -4.78
N PRO A 289 5.38 -33.11 -4.61
CA PRO A 289 5.52 -33.80 -3.34
C PRO A 289 6.95 -33.81 -2.76
N VAL A 290 7.96 -33.88 -3.61
CA VAL A 290 9.37 -33.81 -3.20
C VAL A 290 9.72 -32.43 -2.71
N ILE A 291 9.27 -31.39 -3.42
CA ILE A 291 9.47 -29.97 -3.05
C ILE A 291 8.77 -29.68 -1.71
N ALA A 292 7.52 -30.11 -1.55
CA ALA A 292 6.76 -29.91 -0.31
C ALA A 292 7.41 -30.65 0.90
N ALA A 293 7.91 -31.87 0.68
CA ALA A 293 8.63 -32.60 1.71
C ALA A 293 9.96 -31.93 2.10
N ALA A 294 10.66 -31.33 1.14
CA ALA A 294 11.87 -30.55 1.39
C ALA A 294 11.56 -29.26 2.17
N ALA A 295 10.54 -28.52 1.78
CA ALA A 295 10.08 -27.31 2.49
C ALA A 295 9.74 -27.64 3.95
N ARG A 296 9.00 -28.72 4.19
CA ARG A 296 8.64 -29.16 5.54
C ARG A 296 9.87 -29.58 6.36
N ARG A 297 10.81 -30.32 5.77
CA ARG A 297 12.04 -30.77 6.45
C ARG A 297 12.91 -29.61 6.88
N ASP A 298 13.03 -28.58 6.04
CA ASP A 298 13.93 -27.44 6.22
C ASP A 298 13.21 -26.22 6.83
N ALA A 299 11.95 -26.35 7.26
CA ALA A 299 11.08 -25.26 7.71
C ALA A 299 11.70 -24.40 8.83
N ASP A 300 12.35 -24.99 9.82
CA ASP A 300 12.95 -24.23 10.94
C ASP A 300 14.09 -23.33 10.47
N ARG A 301 14.97 -23.84 9.60
CA ARG A 301 16.08 -23.07 9.03
C ARG A 301 15.60 -21.98 8.10
N ASP A 302 14.60 -22.28 7.28
CA ASP A 302 13.97 -21.35 6.34
C ASP A 302 13.26 -20.22 7.10
N GLN A 303 12.48 -20.56 8.14
CA GLN A 303 11.81 -19.60 8.99
C GLN A 303 12.80 -18.68 9.74
N LEU A 304 13.87 -19.24 10.30
CA LEU A 304 14.89 -18.43 10.97
C LEU A 304 15.48 -17.39 10.00
N TYR A 305 15.81 -17.81 8.77
CA TYR A 305 16.29 -16.89 7.76
C TYR A 305 15.25 -15.79 7.46
N TYR A 306 13.98 -16.15 7.27
CA TYR A 306 12.88 -15.21 7.07
C TYR A 306 12.81 -14.16 8.19
N LEU A 307 12.82 -14.63 9.44
CA LEU A 307 12.72 -13.75 10.61
C LEU A 307 13.92 -12.82 10.76
N GLU A 308 15.13 -13.31 10.48
CA GLU A 308 16.35 -12.49 10.45
C GLU A 308 16.26 -11.36 9.38
N VAL A 309 15.76 -11.70 8.19
CA VAL A 309 15.53 -10.69 7.14
C VAL A 309 14.49 -9.67 7.58
N MET A 310 13.33 -10.13 8.08
CA MET A 310 12.26 -9.23 8.52
C MET A 310 12.72 -8.32 9.67
N ARG A 311 13.52 -8.82 10.61
CA ARG A 311 14.14 -8.00 11.67
C ARG A 311 14.99 -6.88 11.06
N ARG A 312 15.89 -7.21 10.12
CA ARG A 312 16.74 -6.22 9.45
C ARG A 312 15.92 -5.15 8.72
N VAL A 313 14.81 -5.51 8.11
CA VAL A 313 13.89 -4.59 7.41
C VAL A 313 13.17 -3.68 8.41
N ILE A 314 12.62 -4.23 9.49
CA ILE A 314 11.95 -3.49 10.55
C ILE A 314 12.92 -2.49 11.22
N GLU A 315 14.12 -2.93 11.57
CA GLU A 315 15.18 -2.05 12.12
C GLU A 315 15.59 -0.95 11.12
N ALA A 316 15.61 -1.26 9.82
CA ALA A 316 15.93 -0.28 8.80
C ALA A 316 14.88 0.83 8.70
N CYS A 317 13.63 0.59 9.09
CA CYS A 317 12.59 1.62 9.12
C CYS A 317 12.89 2.78 10.09
N GLN A 318 13.80 2.58 11.04
CA GLN A 318 14.33 3.66 11.89
C GLN A 318 15.34 4.58 11.17
N LYS A 319 15.79 4.22 9.97
CA LYS A 319 16.73 5.01 9.18
C LYS A 319 15.97 5.87 8.16
N PRO A 320 16.58 6.96 7.66
CA PRO A 320 16.05 7.69 6.52
C PRO A 320 15.82 6.76 5.31
N HIS A 321 14.77 7.01 4.52
CA HIS A 321 14.35 6.12 3.43
C HIS A 321 15.49 5.79 2.45
N HIS A 322 16.28 6.78 2.02
CA HIS A 322 17.41 6.56 1.11
C HIS A 322 18.46 5.59 1.67
N ALA A 323 18.57 5.47 3.01
CA ALA A 323 19.48 4.53 3.65
C ALA A 323 18.88 3.11 3.81
N ARG A 324 17.57 2.92 3.55
CA ARG A 324 16.88 1.62 3.60
C ARG A 324 17.06 0.84 2.30
N LEU A 325 16.99 1.50 1.15
CA LEU A 325 17.04 0.86 -0.18
C LEU A 325 18.29 -0.01 -0.40
N PRO A 326 19.51 0.42 -0.03
CA PRO A 326 20.69 -0.43 -0.17
C PRO A 326 20.61 -1.75 0.61
N LEU A 327 19.96 -1.75 1.78
CA LEU A 327 19.75 -2.97 2.56
C LEU A 327 18.82 -3.92 1.81
N VAL A 328 17.67 -3.44 1.34
CA VAL A 328 16.69 -4.26 0.61
C VAL A 328 17.31 -4.84 -0.66
N THR A 329 18.08 -4.04 -1.39
CA THR A 329 18.84 -4.49 -2.57
C THR A 329 19.87 -5.58 -2.18
N SER A 330 20.54 -5.42 -1.04
CA SER A 330 21.50 -6.42 -0.53
C SER A 330 20.82 -7.74 -0.22
N ILE A 331 19.63 -7.72 0.41
CA ILE A 331 18.83 -8.92 0.71
C ILE A 331 18.42 -9.61 -0.60
N HIS A 332 17.89 -8.86 -1.55
CA HIS A 332 17.53 -9.42 -2.87
C HIS A 332 18.73 -10.10 -3.54
N ASN A 333 19.89 -9.43 -3.58
CA ASN A 333 21.11 -10.00 -4.17
C ASN A 333 21.62 -11.24 -3.40
N GLU A 334 21.40 -11.30 -2.09
CA GLU A 334 21.72 -12.47 -1.28
C GLU A 334 20.83 -13.67 -1.67
N LEU A 335 19.53 -13.47 -1.78
CA LEU A 335 18.59 -14.49 -2.23
C LEU A 335 18.90 -14.99 -3.64
N GLN A 336 19.20 -14.08 -4.57
CA GLN A 336 19.57 -14.44 -5.94
C GLN A 336 20.85 -15.28 -5.98
N ARG A 337 21.86 -14.99 -5.17
CA ARG A 337 23.10 -15.78 -5.11
C ARG A 337 22.90 -17.17 -4.55
N ARG A 338 21.89 -17.37 -3.68
CA ARG A 338 21.54 -18.68 -3.11
C ARG A 338 20.63 -19.50 -4.03
N TRP A 339 20.06 -18.88 -5.07
CA TRP A 339 19.16 -19.55 -6.00
C TRP A 339 19.81 -20.80 -6.60
N GLY A 340 19.07 -21.92 -6.56
CA GLY A 340 19.55 -23.21 -7.07
C GLY A 340 20.58 -23.92 -6.19
N THR A 341 20.92 -23.37 -5.01
CA THR A 341 21.80 -24.03 -4.04
C THR A 341 20.98 -24.73 -2.93
N PRO A 342 21.56 -25.72 -2.21
CA PRO A 342 20.88 -26.35 -1.06
C PRO A 342 20.58 -25.39 0.10
N GLU A 343 21.27 -24.24 0.16
CA GLU A 343 21.06 -23.21 1.18
C GLU A 343 19.95 -22.21 0.80
N HIS A 344 19.34 -22.34 -0.38
CA HIS A 344 18.25 -21.45 -0.77
C HIS A 344 17.02 -21.67 0.12
N PRO A 345 16.55 -20.63 0.85
CA PRO A 345 15.33 -20.74 1.65
C PRO A 345 14.13 -20.73 0.69
N LEU A 346 13.46 -21.88 0.58
CA LEU A 346 12.40 -22.07 -0.41
C LEU A 346 11.17 -21.19 -0.12
N VAL A 347 10.68 -21.24 1.12
CA VAL A 347 9.45 -20.53 1.52
C VAL A 347 9.74 -19.03 1.64
N ALA A 348 10.79 -18.65 2.36
CA ALA A 348 11.18 -17.26 2.49
C ALA A 348 11.50 -16.64 1.12
N GLY A 349 12.35 -17.30 0.33
CA GLY A 349 12.89 -16.72 -0.89
C GLY A 349 11.90 -16.65 -2.05
N ARG A 350 11.00 -17.62 -2.17
CA ARG A 350 10.05 -17.68 -3.29
C ARG A 350 8.67 -17.11 -2.98
N LEU A 351 8.22 -17.21 -1.73
CA LEU A 351 6.85 -16.87 -1.38
C LEU A 351 6.77 -15.58 -0.55
N LEU A 352 7.57 -15.49 0.54
CA LEU A 352 7.35 -14.45 1.53
C LEU A 352 8.17 -13.17 1.30
N LEU A 353 9.35 -13.24 0.68
CA LEU A 353 10.25 -12.09 0.49
C LEU A 353 10.30 -11.59 -0.96
N LYS A 354 9.51 -12.16 -1.87
CA LYS A 354 9.54 -11.80 -3.30
C LYS A 354 9.21 -10.31 -3.52
N ASP A 355 8.27 -9.76 -2.77
CA ASP A 355 7.76 -8.40 -2.93
C ASP A 355 8.42 -7.36 -2.02
N LEU A 356 9.43 -7.77 -1.24
CA LEU A 356 10.14 -6.90 -0.29
C LEU A 356 10.68 -5.63 -0.94
N ALA A 357 11.32 -5.76 -2.10
CA ALA A 357 11.90 -4.62 -2.81
C ALA A 357 10.82 -3.67 -3.35
N ALA A 358 9.74 -4.22 -3.90
CA ALA A 358 8.63 -3.46 -4.45
C ALA A 358 7.89 -2.70 -3.33
N GLY A 359 7.56 -3.37 -2.22
CA GLY A 359 6.90 -2.74 -1.07
C GLY A 359 7.73 -1.60 -0.48
N SER A 360 9.02 -1.82 -0.28
CA SER A 360 9.94 -0.78 0.21
C SER A 360 10.06 0.41 -0.76
N ALA A 361 10.11 0.15 -2.06
CA ALA A 361 10.18 1.19 -3.08
C ALA A 361 8.89 2.03 -3.11
N ILE A 362 7.71 1.41 -2.99
CA ILE A 362 6.42 2.11 -2.97
C ILE A 362 6.32 3.03 -1.74
N GLN A 363 6.67 2.54 -0.54
CA GLN A 363 6.68 3.37 0.67
C GLN A 363 7.62 4.58 0.52
N THR A 364 8.79 4.37 -0.07
CA THR A 364 9.77 5.43 -0.29
C THR A 364 9.30 6.45 -1.33
N LEU A 365 8.69 5.98 -2.42
CA LEU A 365 8.17 6.83 -3.50
C LEU A 365 6.96 7.65 -3.02
N ASP A 366 6.06 7.05 -2.24
CA ASP A 366 4.93 7.74 -1.62
C ASP A 366 5.43 8.93 -0.77
N ARG A 367 6.43 8.69 0.08
CA ARG A 367 7.06 9.76 0.88
C ARG A 367 7.67 10.85 0.00
N ALA A 368 8.39 10.47 -1.04
CA ALA A 368 9.04 11.40 -1.96
C ALA A 368 8.03 12.30 -2.68
N HIS A 369 6.89 11.75 -3.09
CA HIS A 369 5.83 12.51 -3.75
C HIS A 369 5.25 13.59 -2.82
N TRP A 370 4.89 13.24 -1.60
CA TRP A 370 4.33 14.19 -0.64
C TRP A 370 5.33 15.29 -0.28
N GLU A 371 6.60 14.96 -0.08
CA GLU A 371 7.66 15.95 0.18
C GLU A 371 7.88 16.89 -0.99
N ALA A 372 7.88 16.37 -2.23
CA ALA A 372 7.98 17.17 -3.44
C ALA A 372 6.79 18.14 -3.59
N TRP A 373 5.58 17.70 -3.27
CA TRP A 373 4.39 18.57 -3.27
C TRP A 373 4.50 19.68 -2.24
N VAL A 374 4.90 19.39 -1.01
CA VAL A 374 5.13 20.43 0.02
C VAL A 374 6.17 21.42 -0.45
N LEU A 375 7.27 20.95 -1.05
CA LEU A 375 8.34 21.79 -1.56
C LEU A 375 7.87 22.71 -2.69
N ALA A 376 7.14 22.16 -3.68
CA ALA A 376 6.59 22.92 -4.80
C ALA A 376 5.59 23.98 -4.34
N LEU A 377 4.61 23.62 -3.51
CA LEU A 377 3.58 24.49 -3.02
C LEU A 377 4.15 25.61 -2.12
N ALA A 378 5.06 25.29 -1.21
CA ALA A 378 5.72 26.30 -0.38
C ALA A 378 6.50 27.31 -1.22
N THR A 379 7.26 26.84 -2.21
CA THR A 379 8.00 27.71 -3.14
C THR A 379 7.05 28.59 -3.95
N ALA A 380 5.95 28.03 -4.45
CA ALA A 380 4.96 28.73 -5.27
C ALA A 380 4.18 29.79 -4.49
N THR A 381 3.94 29.59 -3.21
CA THR A 381 3.24 30.56 -2.33
C THR A 381 4.18 31.57 -1.68
N GLY A 382 5.50 31.45 -1.90
CA GLY A 382 6.50 32.34 -1.31
C GLY A 382 6.77 32.07 0.18
N GLU A 383 6.36 30.90 0.67
CA GLU A 383 6.76 30.41 1.99
C GLU A 383 8.16 29.81 1.95
N SER A 384 8.86 29.82 3.10
CA SER A 384 10.15 29.15 3.20
C SER A 384 9.97 27.63 3.00
N PRO A 385 10.55 27.03 1.95
CA PRO A 385 10.44 25.60 1.73
C PRO A 385 11.19 24.82 2.84
N PRO A 386 10.70 23.63 3.21
CA PRO A 386 11.41 22.79 4.15
C PRO A 386 12.75 22.35 3.57
N GLN A 387 13.77 22.22 4.44
CA GLN A 387 15.01 21.56 4.08
C GLN A 387 14.78 20.04 4.10
N THR A 388 14.53 19.46 2.96
CA THR A 388 14.30 18.03 2.79
C THR A 388 15.20 17.46 1.71
N VAL A 389 15.57 16.19 1.86
CA VAL A 389 16.30 15.43 0.85
C VAL A 389 15.37 14.38 0.27
N ASN A 390 15.57 14.06 -1.00
CA ASN A 390 14.78 13.05 -1.68
C ASN A 390 14.92 11.68 -0.97
N PRO A 391 13.84 11.08 -0.49
CA PRO A 391 13.85 9.79 0.17
C PRO A 391 14.44 8.64 -0.67
N LEU A 392 14.46 8.76 -1.99
CA LEU A 392 15.02 7.75 -2.89
C LEU A 392 16.54 7.85 -3.03
N THR A 393 17.09 9.06 -3.04
CA THR A 393 18.51 9.30 -3.38
C THR A 393 19.33 9.84 -2.22
N GLY A 394 18.71 10.50 -1.24
CA GLY A 394 19.39 11.27 -0.18
C GLY A 394 19.93 12.62 -0.64
N GLU A 395 19.78 12.96 -1.92
CA GLU A 395 20.19 14.25 -2.48
C GLU A 395 19.04 15.25 -2.45
N PRO A 396 19.31 16.57 -2.52
CA PRO A 396 18.26 17.57 -2.65
C PRO A 396 17.40 17.33 -3.89
N TYR A 397 16.11 17.71 -3.80
CA TYR A 397 15.26 17.78 -4.99
C TYR A 397 15.74 18.89 -5.93
N ASP A 398 15.57 18.66 -7.23
CA ASP A 398 15.78 19.70 -8.23
C ASP A 398 14.50 20.57 -8.30
N VAL A 399 14.65 21.87 -7.96
CA VAL A 399 13.57 22.86 -7.96
C VAL A 399 13.89 23.93 -8.94
N ALA A 400 13.20 23.95 -10.06
CA ALA A 400 13.36 24.95 -11.12
C ALA A 400 12.15 25.90 -11.16
N ARG A 401 12.40 27.10 -11.68
CA ARG A 401 11.36 28.06 -12.10
C ARG A 401 11.38 28.11 -13.62
N GLU A 402 10.30 27.62 -14.23
CA GLU A 402 10.11 27.59 -15.67
C GLU A 402 8.96 28.54 -16.03
N ASP A 403 9.28 29.72 -16.60
CA ASP A 403 8.30 30.77 -16.91
C ASP A 403 7.45 31.19 -15.68
N THR A 404 6.21 30.71 -15.62
CA THR A 404 5.25 30.96 -14.55
C THR A 404 5.00 29.75 -13.66
N LEU A 405 5.84 28.72 -13.75
CA LEU A 405 5.68 27.46 -13.02
C LEU A 405 6.87 27.21 -12.09
N ILE A 406 6.57 26.64 -10.94
CA ILE A 406 7.53 25.93 -10.11
C ILE A 406 7.49 24.47 -10.54
N VAL A 407 8.66 23.91 -10.82
CA VAL A 407 8.83 22.52 -11.23
C VAL A 407 9.75 21.83 -10.23
N VAL A 408 9.27 20.77 -9.60
CA VAL A 408 10.08 19.89 -8.76
C VAL A 408 10.29 18.57 -9.52
N SER A 409 11.54 18.19 -9.70
CA SER A 409 11.95 16.97 -10.40
C SER A 409 12.83 16.08 -9.52
N GLY A 410 13.30 14.95 -10.06
CA GLY A 410 14.08 13.97 -9.30
C GLY A 410 13.26 13.14 -8.31
N ILE A 411 11.93 13.06 -8.47
CA ILE A 411 11.04 12.33 -7.55
C ILE A 411 11.19 10.81 -7.73
N GLY A 412 11.56 10.33 -8.92
CA GLY A 412 11.77 8.92 -9.24
C GLY A 412 13.24 8.53 -9.28
N THR A 413 13.52 7.27 -9.62
CA THR A 413 14.87 6.74 -9.87
C THR A 413 14.95 6.11 -11.26
N GLY A 414 16.16 6.08 -11.84
CA GLY A 414 16.41 5.48 -13.16
C GLY A 414 15.60 6.15 -14.26
N GLN A 415 14.93 5.38 -15.12
CA GLN A 415 14.17 5.90 -16.27
C GLN A 415 12.95 6.74 -15.87
N ASP A 416 12.49 6.64 -14.61
CA ASP A 416 11.31 7.37 -14.12
C ASP A 416 11.68 8.71 -13.49
N ALA A 417 12.95 8.97 -13.19
CA ALA A 417 13.43 10.21 -12.58
C ALA A 417 13.04 11.46 -13.38
N ASP A 418 13.02 11.36 -14.72
CA ASP A 418 12.62 12.46 -15.60
C ASP A 418 11.11 12.56 -15.85
N ARG A 419 10.33 11.57 -15.43
CA ARG A 419 8.90 11.46 -15.72
C ARG A 419 8.01 11.95 -14.58
N LEU A 420 8.50 11.82 -13.34
CA LEU A 420 7.77 12.23 -12.16
C LEU A 420 8.15 13.66 -11.80
N LYS A 421 7.27 14.59 -12.13
CA LYS A 421 7.44 16.02 -11.87
C LYS A 421 6.19 16.60 -11.26
N VAL A 422 6.35 17.53 -10.31
CA VAL A 422 5.28 18.36 -9.78
C VAL A 422 5.35 19.73 -10.44
N TYR A 423 4.25 20.19 -11.02
CA TYR A 423 4.11 21.48 -11.68
C TYR A 423 3.08 22.31 -10.94
N VAL A 424 3.49 23.47 -10.44
CA VAL A 424 2.61 24.39 -9.70
C VAL A 424 2.80 25.80 -10.20
N PRO A 425 1.71 26.60 -10.41
CA PRO A 425 1.82 28.03 -10.77
C PRO A 425 2.61 28.81 -9.71
N ASP A 426 3.48 29.71 -10.16
CA ASP A 426 4.30 30.54 -9.28
C ASP A 426 3.53 31.79 -8.84
N PHE A 427 2.99 31.79 -7.65
CA PHE A 427 2.36 32.93 -6.99
C PHE A 427 3.27 33.60 -5.93
N SER A 428 4.56 33.31 -5.93
CA SER A 428 5.50 33.92 -4.98
C SER A 428 5.77 35.39 -5.25
N LYS A 429 5.47 35.84 -6.47
CA LYS A 429 5.59 37.23 -6.87
C LYS A 429 4.20 37.91 -6.85
N PRO A 430 4.12 39.15 -6.40
CA PRO A 430 2.85 39.94 -6.41
C PRO A 430 2.35 40.21 -7.83
#